data_554bd912aee4b8b204987a51411c9951
#
_entry.id   554bd912aee4b8b204987a51411c9951
#
_cell.length_a   1.000
_cell.length_b   1.000
_cell.length_c   1.000
_cell.angle_alpha   90.00
_cell.angle_beta   90.00
_cell.angle_gamma   90.00
#
_symmetry.space_group_name_H-M   'P 1'
#
loop_
_entity.id
_entity.type
_entity.pdbx_description
1 polymer ?
#
loop_
_entity_poly.entity_id
_entity_poly.type
_entity_poly.pdbx_seq_one_letter_code
_entity_poly.pdbx_strand_id
1 'polypeptide(L)'
;KLTSSKDHSNLLESMFFIIPLILVSITFVWGIRSYLKMVIVPDDAIEIKVTGQSWFWTFDYPEGGTTLNELVVPSNRPVKLVLSSKDVLHSFFIPVMRSKMDCLPNRYNIMWFDATKEGVYDIFCTEYCGTGHSQMGAKVIVMQPAQYEEWASELGSEDDDLPLDELGAKLYTKKACNTCHTLDGSALVGPSYLQTSQMWGQERVFDDGSSTVIDDNYIRSSILEPMTQIVAGYQGVMPTYQGLLSDRELDALIAFLKTLNEDSQI
;
A
#
# COMPACT_ATOMS: atom_id res chain seq x y z
N LYS A 1 -56.08 49.79 -19.74
CA LYS A 1 -55.81 48.55 -20.53
C LYS A 1 -56.20 47.39 -19.65
N LEU A 2 -57.28 46.67 -19.98
CA LEU A 2 -57.64 45.43 -19.33
C LEU A 2 -56.62 44.36 -19.79
N THR A 3 -55.85 43.81 -18.88
CA THR A 3 -54.94 42.68 -19.13
C THR A 3 -55.80 41.46 -19.45
N SER A 4 -55.45 40.75 -20.53
CA SER A 4 -56.11 39.49 -20.89
C SER A 4 -55.78 38.43 -19.80
N SER A 5 -56.80 37.82 -19.20
CA SER A 5 -56.64 36.72 -18.22
C SER A 5 -56.43 35.38 -18.92
N LYS A 6 -55.50 35.32 -19.84
CA LYS A 6 -55.08 34.02 -20.34
C LYS A 6 -54.12 33.38 -19.30
N ASP A 7 -54.66 32.57 -18.44
CA ASP A 7 -53.95 31.93 -17.35
C ASP A 7 -53.10 30.73 -17.82
N HIS A 8 -53.33 30.28 -19.06
CA HIS A 8 -52.65 29.11 -19.62
C HIS A 8 -52.16 29.32 -21.05
N SER A 9 -50.96 28.89 -21.33
CA SER A 9 -50.39 28.83 -22.67
C SER A 9 -49.78 27.43 -22.89
N ASN A 10 -50.51 26.57 -23.62
CA ASN A 10 -50.09 25.21 -23.90
C ASN A 10 -48.70 25.14 -24.53
N LEU A 11 -48.35 26.13 -25.37
CA LEU A 11 -47.02 26.19 -25.98
C LEU A 11 -45.94 26.45 -24.93
N LEU A 12 -46.14 27.43 -24.06
CA LEU A 12 -45.17 27.77 -23.01
C LEU A 12 -45.00 26.64 -22.02
N GLU A 13 -46.12 26.05 -21.59
CA GLU A 13 -46.10 24.89 -20.67
C GLU A 13 -45.40 23.70 -21.31
N SER A 14 -45.70 23.39 -22.57
CA SER A 14 -44.99 22.29 -23.29
C SER A 14 -43.50 22.54 -23.40
N MET A 15 -43.08 23.78 -23.67
CA MET A 15 -41.65 24.14 -23.71
C MET A 15 -40.98 23.97 -22.36
N PHE A 16 -41.61 24.34 -21.25
CA PHE A 16 -41.08 24.13 -19.89
C PHE A 16 -40.98 22.67 -19.51
N PHE A 17 -41.73 21.76 -20.08
CA PHE A 17 -41.59 20.32 -19.88
C PHE A 17 -40.59 19.67 -20.85
N ILE A 18 -40.70 19.96 -22.12
CA ILE A 18 -39.94 19.29 -23.18
C ILE A 18 -38.47 19.69 -23.14
N ILE A 19 -38.15 20.98 -22.97
CA ILE A 19 -36.73 21.41 -22.96
C ILE A 19 -35.98 20.82 -21.77
N PRO A 20 -36.44 20.92 -20.52
CA PRO A 20 -35.78 20.27 -19.40
C PRO A 20 -35.69 18.74 -19.54
N LEU A 21 -36.74 18.09 -20.05
CA LEU A 21 -36.74 16.67 -20.29
C LEU A 21 -35.64 16.22 -21.26
N ILE A 22 -35.48 16.96 -22.37
CA ILE A 22 -34.39 16.69 -23.34
C ILE A 22 -33.04 16.90 -22.70
N LEU A 23 -32.81 17.97 -21.95
CA LEU A 23 -31.55 18.25 -21.28
C LEU A 23 -31.22 17.19 -20.24
N VAL A 24 -32.19 16.80 -19.40
CA VAL A 24 -32.01 15.71 -18.43
C VAL A 24 -31.70 14.38 -19.11
N SER A 25 -32.39 14.07 -20.22
CA SER A 25 -32.11 12.83 -20.96
C SER A 25 -30.71 12.82 -21.56
N ILE A 26 -30.24 13.92 -22.11
CA ILE A 26 -28.89 14.05 -22.64
C ILE A 26 -27.85 13.88 -21.52
N THR A 27 -28.01 14.58 -20.41
CA THR A 27 -27.08 14.50 -19.27
C THR A 27 -27.11 13.13 -18.60
N PHE A 28 -28.28 12.48 -18.53
CA PHE A 28 -28.42 11.12 -18.03
C PHE A 28 -27.65 10.12 -18.90
N VAL A 29 -27.87 10.15 -20.22
CA VAL A 29 -27.18 9.22 -21.14
C VAL A 29 -25.65 9.44 -21.11
N TRP A 30 -25.23 10.69 -21.06
CA TRP A 30 -23.80 11.02 -20.95
C TRP A 30 -23.23 10.55 -19.60
N GLY A 31 -23.91 10.84 -18.50
CA GLY A 31 -23.51 10.43 -17.16
C GLY A 31 -23.41 8.92 -17.01
N ILE A 32 -24.43 8.16 -17.45
CA ILE A 32 -24.40 6.69 -17.35
C ILE A 32 -23.30 6.06 -18.19
N ARG A 33 -23.04 6.59 -19.40
CA ARG A 33 -21.93 6.09 -20.23
C ARG A 33 -20.57 6.34 -19.57
N SER A 34 -20.38 7.51 -18.98
CA SER A 34 -19.14 7.83 -18.25
C SER A 34 -18.97 6.95 -17.00
N TYR A 35 -20.05 6.73 -16.25
CA TYR A 35 -20.07 5.85 -15.09
C TYR A 35 -19.72 4.42 -15.48
N LEU A 36 -20.33 3.85 -16.50
CA LEU A 36 -20.04 2.49 -16.95
C LEU A 36 -18.58 2.32 -17.38
N LYS A 37 -17.98 3.32 -18.03
CA LYS A 37 -16.55 3.30 -18.35
C LYS A 37 -15.64 3.26 -17.13
N MET A 38 -16.06 3.81 -16.00
CA MET A 38 -15.28 3.78 -14.76
C MET A 38 -15.44 2.48 -13.99
N VAL A 39 -16.61 1.83 -14.10
CA VAL A 39 -16.94 0.64 -13.29
C VAL A 39 -16.61 -0.67 -14.01
N ILE A 40 -16.77 -0.70 -15.34
CA ILE A 40 -16.52 -1.91 -16.14
C ILE A 40 -15.01 -2.03 -16.37
N VAL A 41 -14.42 -3.04 -15.77
CA VAL A 41 -13.00 -3.38 -15.96
C VAL A 41 -12.80 -3.98 -17.35
N PRO A 42 -11.80 -3.54 -18.15
CA PRO A 42 -11.41 -4.21 -19.39
C PRO A 42 -10.98 -5.67 -19.18
N ASP A 43 -11.30 -6.55 -20.12
CA ASP A 43 -11.04 -7.99 -20.00
C ASP A 43 -9.54 -8.34 -20.01
N ASP A 44 -8.69 -7.46 -20.58
CA ASP A 44 -7.24 -7.63 -20.69
C ASP A 44 -6.46 -6.96 -19.54
N ALA A 45 -7.16 -6.52 -18.51
CA ALA A 45 -6.56 -5.86 -17.34
C ALA A 45 -5.70 -6.84 -16.53
N ILE A 46 -4.49 -6.38 -16.13
CA ILE A 46 -3.65 -7.09 -15.17
C ILE A 46 -4.32 -7.01 -13.79
N GLU A 47 -4.59 -8.15 -13.16
CA GLU A 47 -5.16 -8.19 -11.81
C GLU A 47 -4.06 -8.18 -10.75
N ILE A 48 -4.03 -7.16 -9.88
CA ILE A 48 -3.12 -7.06 -8.74
C ILE A 48 -3.97 -6.98 -7.47
N LYS A 49 -3.67 -7.81 -6.47
CA LYS A 49 -4.34 -7.73 -5.17
C LYS A 49 -3.62 -6.70 -4.31
N VAL A 50 -4.41 -5.82 -3.70
CA VAL A 50 -3.92 -4.76 -2.81
C VAL A 50 -4.45 -5.00 -1.42
N THR A 51 -3.57 -5.18 -0.47
CA THR A 51 -3.95 -5.35 0.93
C THR A 51 -3.41 -4.19 1.76
N GLY A 52 -4.33 -3.44 2.40
CA GLY A 52 -3.96 -2.46 3.41
C GLY A 52 -3.76 -3.13 4.77
N GLN A 53 -2.73 -2.73 5.47
CA GLN A 53 -2.46 -3.09 6.86
C GLN A 53 -1.75 -1.91 7.52
N SER A 54 -1.94 -1.68 8.82
CA SER A 54 -1.36 -0.55 9.54
C SER A 54 0.17 -0.66 9.65
N TRP A 55 1.01 0.16 8.97
CA TRP A 55 0.61 1.27 8.09
C TRP A 55 1.39 1.18 6.78
N PHE A 56 1.12 0.13 6.02
CA PHE A 56 1.74 -0.14 4.72
C PHE A 56 0.75 -0.82 3.76
N TRP A 57 1.17 -0.88 2.49
CA TRP A 57 0.43 -1.51 1.41
C TRP A 57 1.19 -2.73 0.88
N THR A 58 0.49 -3.82 0.66
CA THR A 58 1.02 -5.03 0.01
C THR A 58 0.39 -5.19 -1.35
N PHE A 59 1.18 -5.53 -2.35
CA PHE A 59 0.74 -5.76 -3.72
C PHE A 59 1.15 -7.16 -4.15
N ASP A 60 0.17 -8.06 -4.38
CA ASP A 60 0.41 -9.42 -4.85
C ASP A 60 0.13 -9.51 -6.35
N TYR A 61 1.08 -10.01 -7.11
CA TYR A 61 1.07 -10.06 -8.57
C TYR A 61 0.66 -11.44 -9.10
N PRO A 62 0.03 -11.51 -10.30
CA PRO A 62 -0.42 -12.78 -10.89
C PRO A 62 0.74 -13.71 -11.26
N GLU A 63 1.90 -13.17 -11.61
CA GLU A 63 3.13 -13.91 -11.93
C GLU A 63 3.79 -14.54 -10.70
N GLY A 64 3.31 -14.21 -9.52
CA GLY A 64 3.90 -14.54 -8.23
C GLY A 64 4.71 -13.36 -7.67
N GLY A 65 5.03 -13.47 -6.38
CA GLY A 65 5.74 -12.42 -5.66
C GLY A 65 4.86 -11.28 -5.16
N THR A 66 5.40 -10.59 -4.17
CA THR A 66 4.72 -9.54 -3.43
C THR A 66 5.65 -8.36 -3.24
N THR A 67 5.14 -7.14 -3.44
CA THR A 67 5.87 -5.91 -3.10
C THR A 67 5.21 -5.18 -1.93
N LEU A 68 5.98 -4.40 -1.19
CA LEU A 68 5.49 -3.53 -0.12
C LEU A 68 5.72 -2.06 -0.50
N ASN A 69 4.65 -1.25 -0.38
CA ASN A 69 4.66 0.19 -0.66
C ASN A 69 5.13 0.58 -2.08
N GLU A 70 5.26 -0.37 -2.99
CA GLU A 70 5.62 -0.14 -4.39
C GLU A 70 4.68 -0.93 -5.31
N LEU A 71 3.81 -0.22 -6.02
CA LEU A 71 2.93 -0.78 -7.06
C LEU A 71 3.58 -0.57 -8.42
N VAL A 72 4.13 -1.62 -9.00
CA VAL A 72 4.76 -1.59 -10.33
C VAL A 72 3.75 -2.00 -11.38
N VAL A 73 3.59 -1.19 -12.42
CA VAL A 73 2.59 -1.43 -13.49
C VAL A 73 3.15 -1.02 -14.85
N PRO A 74 2.72 -1.67 -15.94
CA PRO A 74 3.08 -1.25 -17.29
C PRO A 74 2.30 -0.02 -17.72
N SER A 75 2.86 0.80 -18.59
CA SER A 75 2.16 1.88 -19.27
C SER A 75 1.25 1.35 -20.39
N ASN A 76 0.15 2.09 -20.66
CA ASN A 76 -0.82 1.79 -21.72
C ASN A 76 -1.43 0.39 -21.67
N ARG A 77 -1.60 -0.16 -20.46
CA ARG A 77 -2.30 -1.40 -20.20
C ARG A 77 -3.21 -1.25 -19.00
N PRO A 78 -4.49 -1.66 -19.08
CA PRO A 78 -5.40 -1.59 -17.95
C PRO A 78 -4.90 -2.40 -16.76
N VAL A 79 -5.01 -1.84 -15.56
CA VAL A 79 -4.67 -2.49 -14.30
C VAL A 79 -5.90 -2.54 -13.43
N LYS A 80 -6.29 -3.73 -13.03
CA LYS A 80 -7.37 -4.01 -12.08
C LYS A 80 -6.78 -4.22 -10.70
N LEU A 81 -7.20 -3.43 -9.73
CA LEU A 81 -6.84 -3.60 -8.33
C LEU A 81 -8.00 -4.24 -7.56
N VAL A 82 -7.70 -5.35 -6.89
CA VAL A 82 -8.62 -6.01 -5.95
C VAL A 82 -8.18 -5.63 -4.53
N LEU A 83 -8.93 -4.72 -3.92
CA LEU A 83 -8.56 -4.07 -2.66
C LEU A 83 -9.24 -4.72 -1.46
N SER A 84 -8.47 -4.94 -0.41
CA SER A 84 -8.92 -5.47 0.87
C SER A 84 -8.10 -4.88 2.03
N SER A 85 -8.48 -5.16 3.26
CA SER A 85 -7.72 -4.81 4.46
C SER A 85 -7.58 -6.03 5.38
N LYS A 86 -6.45 -6.12 6.10
CA LYS A 86 -6.21 -7.14 7.14
C LYS A 86 -6.68 -6.71 8.52
N ASP A 87 -6.83 -5.42 8.76
CA ASP A 87 -7.08 -4.88 10.12
C ASP A 87 -8.24 -3.88 10.14
N VAL A 88 -8.00 -2.61 9.87
CA VAL A 88 -8.99 -1.54 9.93
C VAL A 88 -9.34 -1.03 8.52
N LEU A 89 -10.27 -0.08 8.44
CA LEU A 89 -10.58 0.64 7.22
C LEU A 89 -9.38 1.49 6.79
N HIS A 90 -8.96 1.33 5.53
CA HIS A 90 -8.03 2.20 4.80
C HIS A 90 -8.71 2.72 3.54
N SER A 91 -8.15 3.73 2.89
CA SER A 91 -8.62 4.19 1.58
C SER A 91 -7.44 4.41 0.64
N PHE A 92 -7.37 3.60 -0.39
CA PHE A 92 -6.30 3.61 -1.38
C PHE A 92 -6.53 4.72 -2.40
N PHE A 93 -5.62 5.67 -2.52
CA PHE A 93 -5.76 6.83 -3.37
C PHE A 93 -4.52 7.09 -4.23
N ILE A 94 -4.69 7.13 -5.54
CA ILE A 94 -3.68 7.53 -6.52
C ILE A 94 -4.10 8.89 -7.11
N PRO A 95 -3.58 10.02 -6.60
CA PRO A 95 -4.03 11.36 -7.02
C PRO A 95 -3.93 11.62 -8.51
N VAL A 96 -2.80 11.23 -9.12
CA VAL A 96 -2.55 11.48 -10.55
C VAL A 96 -3.52 10.72 -11.45
N MET A 97 -4.01 9.56 -11.03
CA MET A 97 -5.02 8.75 -11.72
C MET A 97 -6.44 9.17 -11.36
N ARG A 98 -6.63 10.07 -10.37
CA ARG A 98 -7.94 10.48 -9.82
C ARG A 98 -8.79 9.29 -9.35
N SER A 99 -8.14 8.22 -8.93
CA SER A 99 -8.77 6.96 -8.53
C SER A 99 -8.62 6.75 -7.05
N LYS A 100 -9.75 6.57 -6.34
CA LYS A 100 -9.81 6.32 -4.91
C LYS A 100 -10.83 5.22 -4.61
N MET A 101 -10.47 4.31 -3.71
CA MET A 101 -11.35 3.22 -3.28
C MET A 101 -11.00 2.77 -1.87
N ASP A 102 -12.02 2.51 -1.06
CA ASP A 102 -11.84 2.04 0.30
C ASP A 102 -11.42 0.57 0.34
N CYS A 103 -10.52 0.26 1.28
CA CYS A 103 -10.05 -1.08 1.59
C CYS A 103 -10.69 -1.51 2.92
N LEU A 104 -11.63 -2.45 2.85
CA LEU A 104 -12.44 -2.90 3.98
C LEU A 104 -11.99 -4.29 4.44
N PRO A 105 -11.96 -4.55 5.75
CA PRO A 105 -11.78 -5.90 6.26
C PRO A 105 -12.88 -6.84 5.78
N ASN A 106 -12.51 -8.07 5.45
CA ASN A 106 -13.44 -9.13 4.99
C ASN A 106 -14.29 -8.79 3.75
N ARG A 107 -13.86 -7.80 2.97
CA ARG A 107 -14.54 -7.39 1.74
C ARG A 107 -13.53 -7.07 0.65
N TYR A 108 -13.88 -7.39 -0.60
CA TYR A 108 -13.12 -7.03 -1.78
C TYR A 108 -13.83 -5.91 -2.53
N ASN A 109 -13.12 -4.80 -2.73
CA ASN A 109 -13.53 -3.74 -3.63
C ASN A 109 -12.65 -3.79 -4.89
N ILE A 110 -13.20 -3.32 -6.01
CA ILE A 110 -12.49 -3.34 -7.29
C ILE A 110 -12.41 -1.91 -7.83
N MET A 111 -11.22 -1.51 -8.23
CA MET A 111 -11.00 -0.33 -9.04
C MET A 111 -10.04 -0.68 -10.18
N TRP A 112 -10.06 0.12 -11.24
CA TRP A 112 -9.11 -0.03 -12.32
C TRP A 112 -8.66 1.33 -12.86
N PHE A 113 -7.51 1.35 -13.50
CA PHE A 113 -6.97 2.52 -14.18
C PHE A 113 -6.08 2.08 -15.34
N ASP A 114 -5.79 3.03 -16.23
CA ASP A 114 -4.81 2.89 -17.32
C ASP A 114 -3.78 4.01 -17.18
N ALA A 115 -2.52 3.64 -16.96
CA ALA A 115 -1.41 4.57 -16.80
C ALA A 115 -0.78 4.88 -18.16
N THR A 116 -1.00 6.08 -18.69
CA THR A 116 -0.52 6.47 -20.03
C THR A 116 0.88 7.09 -20.03
N LYS A 117 1.43 7.45 -18.88
CA LYS A 117 2.74 8.09 -18.75
C LYS A 117 3.61 7.34 -17.75
N GLU A 118 4.82 7.02 -18.18
CA GLU A 118 5.86 6.46 -17.33
C GLU A 118 6.27 7.45 -16.24
N GLY A 119 6.70 6.92 -15.10
CA GLY A 119 7.15 7.72 -13.95
C GLY A 119 6.78 7.09 -12.62
N VAL A 120 7.14 7.79 -11.56
CA VAL A 120 6.86 7.40 -10.17
C VAL A 120 5.87 8.40 -9.58
N TYR A 121 4.78 7.87 -9.04
CA TYR A 121 3.68 8.67 -8.51
C TYR A 121 3.32 8.23 -7.10
N ASP A 122 2.74 9.16 -6.32
CA ASP A 122 2.37 8.89 -4.94
C ASP A 122 1.06 8.11 -4.82
N ILE A 123 1.03 7.23 -3.82
CA ILE A 123 -0.17 6.59 -3.27
C ILE A 123 -0.31 7.07 -1.84
N PHE A 124 -1.54 7.38 -1.41
CA PHE A 124 -1.86 7.78 -0.05
C PHE A 124 -2.96 6.91 0.55
N CYS A 125 -2.91 6.75 1.86
CA CYS A 125 -4.09 6.36 2.63
C CYS A 125 -4.91 7.62 2.92
N THR A 126 -6.20 7.62 2.58
CA THR A 126 -7.09 8.78 2.74
C THR A 126 -8.25 8.52 3.69
N GLU A 127 -8.18 7.45 4.49
CA GLU A 127 -9.09 7.20 5.61
C GLU A 127 -8.26 6.98 6.88
N TYR A 128 -8.63 7.66 7.98
CA TYR A 128 -7.87 7.58 9.23
C TYR A 128 -7.82 6.15 9.77
N CYS A 129 -6.62 5.58 9.82
CA CYS A 129 -6.36 4.18 10.19
C CYS A 129 -5.46 4.03 11.43
N GLY A 130 -5.30 5.07 12.23
CA GLY A 130 -4.51 5.06 13.46
C GLY A 130 -3.28 5.98 13.42
N THR A 131 -2.37 5.81 14.38
CA THR A 131 -1.26 6.73 14.68
C THR A 131 -0.33 6.96 13.47
N GLY A 132 -0.02 5.91 12.69
CA GLY A 132 0.85 5.98 11.51
C GLY A 132 0.13 6.34 10.21
N HIS A 133 -1.13 6.79 10.27
CA HIS A 133 -1.93 7.10 9.08
C HIS A 133 -1.24 8.04 8.08
N SER A 134 -0.63 9.12 8.56
CA SER A 134 0.06 10.10 7.70
C SER A 134 1.33 9.56 7.04
N GLN A 135 1.87 8.46 7.53
CA GLN A 135 3.07 7.80 7.02
C GLN A 135 2.74 6.61 6.11
N MET A 136 1.46 6.20 6.04
CA MET A 136 0.99 5.11 5.20
C MET A 136 0.92 5.57 3.73
N GLY A 137 2.08 5.84 3.14
CA GLY A 137 2.27 6.16 1.74
C GLY A 137 2.88 5.00 0.97
N ALA A 138 2.71 5.03 -0.36
CA ALA A 138 3.34 4.10 -1.30
C ALA A 138 3.63 4.81 -2.62
N LYS A 139 4.25 4.11 -3.57
CA LYS A 139 4.52 4.63 -4.92
C LYS A 139 3.88 3.75 -5.99
N VAL A 140 3.37 4.38 -7.04
CA VAL A 140 3.10 3.70 -8.31
C VAL A 140 4.29 3.93 -9.22
N ILE A 141 4.92 2.87 -9.68
CA ILE A 141 6.03 2.88 -10.64
C ILE A 141 5.47 2.42 -11.98
N VAL A 142 5.29 3.37 -12.89
CA VAL A 142 4.82 3.09 -14.26
C VAL A 142 6.01 2.99 -15.17
N MET A 143 6.19 1.83 -15.79
CA MET A 143 7.31 1.54 -16.69
C MET A 143 6.83 1.05 -18.05
N GLN A 144 7.75 0.95 -19.00
CA GLN A 144 7.44 0.40 -20.33
C GLN A 144 7.00 -1.07 -20.21
N PRO A 145 6.09 -1.56 -21.08
CA PRO A 145 5.62 -2.94 -21.02
C PRO A 145 6.74 -3.99 -21.03
N ALA A 146 7.76 -3.82 -21.85
CA ALA A 146 8.89 -4.74 -21.90
C ALA A 146 9.71 -4.78 -20.61
N GLN A 147 9.91 -3.63 -19.96
CA GLN A 147 10.58 -3.54 -18.67
C GLN A 147 9.73 -4.16 -17.54
N TYR A 148 8.41 -4.00 -17.62
CA TYR A 148 7.48 -4.63 -16.67
C TYR A 148 7.54 -6.16 -16.77
N GLU A 149 7.55 -6.71 -17.99
CA GLU A 149 7.63 -8.16 -18.21
C GLU A 149 8.95 -8.74 -17.68
N GLU A 150 10.08 -8.06 -17.90
CA GLU A 150 11.36 -8.42 -17.32
C GLU A 150 11.32 -8.39 -15.78
N TRP A 151 10.91 -7.26 -15.20
CA TRP A 151 10.75 -7.10 -13.77
C TRP A 151 9.80 -8.16 -13.15
N ALA A 152 8.64 -8.41 -13.78
CA ALA A 152 7.66 -9.37 -13.29
C ALA A 152 8.20 -10.81 -13.30
N SER A 153 9.02 -11.16 -14.30
CA SER A 153 9.67 -12.47 -14.37
C SER A 153 10.71 -12.69 -13.26
N GLU A 154 11.33 -11.60 -12.77
CA GLU A 154 12.32 -11.64 -11.70
C GLU A 154 11.66 -11.55 -10.32
N LEU A 155 10.45 -11.00 -10.22
CA LEU A 155 9.77 -10.73 -8.95
C LEU A 155 9.57 -11.98 -8.10
N GLY A 156 9.29 -13.13 -8.74
CA GLY A 156 9.12 -14.42 -8.08
C GLY A 156 10.43 -15.23 -7.95
N SER A 157 11.54 -14.77 -8.57
CA SER A 157 12.83 -15.40 -8.38
C SER A 157 13.36 -14.98 -7.00
N GLU A 158 13.57 -15.95 -6.12
CA GLU A 158 14.25 -15.69 -4.87
C GLU A 158 15.68 -15.27 -5.18
N ASP A 159 16.19 -14.24 -4.49
CA ASP A 159 17.61 -13.87 -4.50
C ASP A 159 18.45 -14.95 -3.78
N ASP A 160 18.27 -16.23 -4.19
CA ASP A 160 18.81 -17.42 -3.51
C ASP A 160 20.34 -17.46 -3.48
N ASP A 161 20.98 -16.77 -4.41
CA ASP A 161 22.45 -16.74 -4.52
C ASP A 161 23.11 -15.62 -3.70
N LEU A 162 22.34 -14.70 -3.09
CA LEU A 162 22.92 -13.61 -2.31
C LEU A 162 23.39 -14.09 -0.92
N PRO A 163 24.52 -13.56 -0.40
CA PRO A 163 24.85 -13.66 1.02
C PRO A 163 23.74 -13.13 1.91
N LEU A 164 23.52 -13.76 3.07
CA LEU A 164 22.39 -13.43 3.92
C LEU A 164 22.38 -11.98 4.39
N ASP A 165 23.51 -11.38 4.68
CA ASP A 165 23.64 -9.99 5.10
C ASP A 165 23.29 -8.99 3.98
N GLU A 166 23.74 -9.27 2.74
CA GLU A 166 23.38 -8.46 1.57
C GLU A 166 21.88 -8.58 1.24
N LEU A 167 21.33 -9.81 1.32
CA LEU A 167 19.90 -10.03 1.16
C LEU A 167 19.11 -9.27 2.25
N GLY A 168 19.56 -9.32 3.50
CA GLY A 168 18.93 -8.62 4.61
C GLY A 168 18.92 -7.11 4.45
N ALA A 169 20.01 -6.52 3.92
CA ALA A 169 20.07 -5.09 3.58
C ALA A 169 19.06 -4.70 2.51
N LYS A 170 18.87 -5.52 1.47
CA LYS A 170 17.82 -5.32 0.46
C LYS A 170 16.42 -5.43 1.08
N LEU A 171 16.20 -6.46 1.89
CA LEU A 171 14.90 -6.72 2.54
C LEU A 171 14.49 -5.62 3.51
N TYR A 172 15.44 -4.99 4.21
CA TYR A 172 15.18 -3.85 5.09
C TYR A 172 14.40 -2.73 4.38
N THR A 173 14.72 -2.45 3.12
CA THR A 173 13.99 -1.48 2.29
C THR A 173 12.80 -2.13 1.59
N LYS A 174 12.98 -3.30 0.96
CA LYS A 174 11.93 -4.01 0.18
C LYS A 174 10.72 -4.40 1.04
N LYS A 175 10.95 -4.74 2.33
CA LYS A 175 9.89 -5.09 3.29
C LYS A 175 9.48 -3.92 4.19
N ALA A 176 9.82 -2.68 3.80
CA ALA A 176 9.43 -1.44 4.46
C ALA A 176 9.84 -1.32 5.94
N CYS A 177 10.86 -2.06 6.40
CA CYS A 177 11.37 -1.96 7.77
C CYS A 177 11.91 -0.55 8.08
N ASN A 178 12.49 0.10 7.08
CA ASN A 178 13.01 1.48 7.11
C ASN A 178 11.94 2.55 7.41
N THR A 179 10.66 2.23 7.28
CA THR A 179 9.56 3.16 7.61
C THR A 179 9.49 3.44 9.11
N CYS A 180 9.85 2.46 9.95
CA CYS A 180 9.73 2.52 11.39
C CYS A 180 11.06 2.36 12.13
N HIS A 181 12.08 1.78 11.51
CA HIS A 181 13.37 1.49 12.12
C HIS A 181 14.49 2.22 11.37
N THR A 182 15.39 2.88 12.09
CA THR A 182 16.53 3.58 11.52
C THR A 182 17.79 2.71 11.55
N LEU A 183 18.82 3.11 10.76
CA LEU A 183 20.15 2.49 10.78
C LEU A 183 21.19 3.37 11.47
N ASP A 184 20.85 4.60 11.86
CA ASP A 184 21.78 5.62 12.39
C ASP A 184 21.71 5.79 13.92
N GLY A 185 20.91 4.99 14.60
CA GLY A 185 20.72 5.08 16.06
C GLY A 185 19.64 6.06 16.50
N SER A 186 19.07 6.85 15.59
CA SER A 186 17.98 7.77 15.93
C SER A 186 16.69 7.00 16.26
N ALA A 187 15.88 7.55 17.18
CA ALA A 187 14.59 6.99 17.51
C ALA A 187 13.55 7.36 16.43
N LEU A 188 12.77 6.38 15.99
CA LEU A 188 11.63 6.57 15.10
C LEU A 188 10.40 5.90 15.76
N VAL A 189 9.50 5.31 15.00
CA VAL A 189 8.33 4.57 15.52
C VAL A 189 8.76 3.32 16.29
N GLY A 190 9.80 2.64 15.80
CA GLY A 190 10.41 1.47 16.43
C GLY A 190 11.88 1.70 16.82
N PRO A 191 12.49 0.75 17.54
CA PRO A 191 13.91 0.80 17.91
C PRO A 191 14.82 0.83 16.69
N SER A 192 15.91 1.60 16.75
CA SER A 192 16.93 1.58 15.71
C SER A 192 17.58 0.20 15.57
N TYR A 193 17.83 -0.24 14.35
CA TYR A 193 18.59 -1.46 14.06
C TYR A 193 20.02 -1.36 14.59
N LEU A 194 20.66 -0.19 14.44
CA LEU A 194 22.01 0.04 14.99
C LEU A 194 22.05 -0.16 16.50
N GLN A 195 21.12 0.46 17.25
CA GLN A 195 21.05 0.27 18.70
C GLN A 195 20.79 -1.18 19.09
N THR A 196 19.93 -1.87 18.34
CA THR A 196 19.62 -3.28 18.57
C THR A 196 20.84 -4.15 18.33
N SER A 197 21.62 -3.87 17.28
CA SER A 197 22.89 -4.55 16.99
C SER A 197 23.93 -4.36 18.10
N GLN A 198 24.11 -3.12 18.56
CA GLN A 198 25.06 -2.78 19.64
C GLN A 198 24.70 -3.44 20.98
N MET A 199 23.42 -3.72 21.20
CA MET A 199 22.92 -4.41 22.40
C MET A 199 22.88 -5.93 22.26
N TRP A 200 23.42 -6.52 21.19
CA TRP A 200 23.40 -7.96 20.96
C TRP A 200 24.01 -8.73 22.12
N GLY A 201 23.31 -9.73 22.62
CA GLY A 201 23.71 -10.50 23.80
C GLY A 201 23.42 -9.83 25.15
N GLN A 202 22.87 -8.61 25.15
CA GLN A 202 22.44 -7.90 26.37
C GLN A 202 20.94 -8.05 26.61
N GLU A 203 20.50 -7.77 27.83
CA GLU A 203 19.09 -7.76 28.17
C GLU A 203 18.37 -6.53 27.61
N ARG A 204 17.18 -6.77 27.03
CA ARG A 204 16.22 -5.75 26.62
C ARG A 204 15.00 -5.82 27.52
N VAL A 205 14.62 -4.67 28.07
CA VAL A 205 13.45 -4.53 28.95
C VAL A 205 12.22 -4.19 28.11
N PHE A 206 11.08 -4.78 28.47
CA PHE A 206 9.78 -4.56 27.85
C PHE A 206 8.86 -3.69 28.69
N ASP A 207 7.77 -3.26 28.10
CA ASP A 207 6.81 -2.34 28.74
C ASP A 207 6.10 -2.98 29.96
N ASP A 208 5.96 -4.30 29.97
CA ASP A 208 5.42 -5.08 31.09
C ASP A 208 6.41 -5.32 32.25
N GLY A 209 7.64 -4.83 32.12
CA GLY A 209 8.74 -5.00 33.08
C GLY A 209 9.50 -6.31 32.96
N SER A 210 9.14 -7.19 32.03
CA SER A 210 9.93 -8.39 31.70
C SER A 210 11.18 -8.02 30.88
N SER A 211 12.13 -8.94 30.79
CA SER A 211 13.33 -8.77 29.94
C SER A 211 13.69 -10.05 29.23
N THR A 212 14.39 -9.93 28.11
CA THR A 212 15.01 -11.06 27.39
C THR A 212 16.35 -10.64 26.79
N VAL A 213 17.20 -11.61 26.50
CA VAL A 213 18.46 -11.38 25.82
C VAL A 213 18.19 -11.15 24.34
N ILE A 214 18.84 -10.15 23.75
CA ILE A 214 18.78 -9.90 22.31
C ILE A 214 19.62 -10.99 21.61
N ASP A 215 18.94 -11.93 20.99
CA ASP A 215 19.49 -13.01 20.17
C ASP A 215 18.66 -13.25 18.90
N ASP A 216 19.06 -14.24 18.10
CA ASP A 216 18.35 -14.62 16.88
C ASP A 216 16.87 -14.96 17.13
N ASN A 217 16.59 -15.66 18.23
CA ASN A 217 15.23 -16.09 18.57
C ASN A 217 14.36 -14.89 18.97
N TYR A 218 14.92 -13.96 19.76
CA TYR A 218 14.25 -12.74 20.11
C TYR A 218 13.90 -11.91 18.86
N ILE A 219 14.87 -11.68 17.95
CA ILE A 219 14.63 -10.92 16.73
C ILE A 219 13.56 -11.60 15.85
N ARG A 220 13.65 -12.92 15.70
CA ARG A 220 12.65 -13.70 14.95
C ARG A 220 11.25 -13.54 15.55
N SER A 221 11.11 -13.69 16.86
CA SER A 221 9.82 -13.54 17.54
C SER A 221 9.29 -12.10 17.46
N SER A 222 10.16 -11.08 17.58
CA SER A 222 9.75 -9.68 17.49
C SER A 222 9.29 -9.27 16.09
N ILE A 223 9.75 -9.95 15.03
CA ILE A 223 9.28 -9.75 13.65
C ILE A 223 7.95 -10.48 13.41
N LEU A 224 7.84 -11.73 13.87
CA LEU A 224 6.65 -12.57 13.62
C LEU A 224 5.49 -12.29 14.57
N GLU A 225 5.79 -11.99 15.83
CA GLU A 225 4.82 -11.79 16.92
C GLU A 225 5.11 -10.50 17.72
N PRO A 226 5.16 -9.32 17.05
CA PRO A 226 5.67 -8.08 17.63
C PRO A 226 4.87 -7.56 18.83
N MET A 227 3.62 -8.01 18.99
CA MET A 227 2.76 -7.60 20.10
C MET A 227 2.98 -8.38 21.39
N THR A 228 3.79 -9.44 21.38
CA THR A 228 4.06 -10.26 22.56
C THR A 228 5.08 -9.61 23.49
N GLN A 229 6.02 -8.82 22.96
CA GLN A 229 7.12 -8.19 23.69
C GLN A 229 7.37 -6.78 23.17
N ILE A 230 6.65 -5.81 23.72
CA ILE A 230 6.79 -4.41 23.34
C ILE A 230 7.98 -3.79 24.07
N VAL A 231 8.96 -3.28 23.32
CA VAL A 231 10.16 -2.65 23.91
C VAL A 231 9.77 -1.45 24.75
N ALA A 232 10.30 -1.35 25.96
CA ALA A 232 10.01 -0.25 26.90
C ALA A 232 10.28 1.12 26.25
N GLY A 233 9.29 2.00 26.34
CA GLY A 233 9.31 3.35 25.76
C GLY A 233 8.84 3.43 24.30
N TYR A 234 8.45 2.31 23.69
CA TYR A 234 7.83 2.28 22.36
C TYR A 234 6.35 1.85 22.43
N GLN A 235 5.59 2.18 21.41
CA GLN A 235 4.21 1.74 21.29
C GLN A 235 4.14 0.39 20.56
N GLY A 236 3.20 -0.47 20.95
CA GLY A 236 2.91 -1.74 20.28
C GLY A 236 2.19 -1.53 18.95
N VAL A 237 2.89 -1.06 17.94
CA VAL A 237 2.34 -0.70 16.63
C VAL A 237 3.02 -1.40 15.45
N MET A 238 4.04 -2.23 15.72
CA MET A 238 4.70 -3.01 14.68
C MET A 238 3.75 -4.06 14.11
N PRO A 239 3.54 -4.10 12.78
CA PRO A 239 2.72 -5.14 12.16
C PRO A 239 3.43 -6.49 12.19
N THR A 240 2.65 -7.59 12.20
CA THR A 240 3.21 -8.92 12.04
C THR A 240 3.65 -9.18 10.60
N TYR A 241 4.80 -9.82 10.44
CA TYR A 241 5.30 -10.32 9.16
C TYR A 241 5.10 -11.83 8.99
N GLN A 242 4.28 -12.44 9.84
CA GLN A 242 3.96 -13.87 9.74
C GLN A 242 3.29 -14.19 8.38
N GLY A 243 3.89 -15.12 7.62
CA GLY A 243 3.45 -15.48 6.27
C GLY A 243 3.81 -14.47 5.17
N LEU A 244 4.55 -13.39 5.50
CA LEU A 244 5.08 -12.42 4.53
C LEU A 244 6.60 -12.56 4.32
N LEU A 245 7.28 -13.28 5.20
CA LEU A 245 8.69 -13.57 5.13
C LEU A 245 8.90 -15.08 5.17
N SER A 246 9.79 -15.58 4.30
CA SER A 246 10.33 -16.95 4.37
C SER A 246 11.35 -17.07 5.51
N ASP A 247 11.68 -18.29 5.90
CA ASP A 247 12.74 -18.53 6.92
C ASP A 247 14.09 -17.96 6.49
N ARG A 248 14.44 -18.08 5.20
CA ARG A 248 15.66 -17.49 4.64
C ARG A 248 15.67 -15.97 4.71
N GLU A 249 14.53 -15.30 4.41
CA GLU A 249 14.41 -13.85 4.52
C GLU A 249 14.53 -13.38 5.98
N LEU A 250 14.00 -14.13 6.93
CA LEU A 250 14.16 -13.86 8.37
C LEU A 250 15.63 -13.99 8.79
N ASP A 251 16.29 -15.07 8.38
CA ASP A 251 17.72 -15.27 8.64
C ASP A 251 18.58 -14.18 8.03
N ALA A 252 18.22 -13.71 6.83
CA ALA A 252 18.88 -12.61 6.15
C ALA A 252 18.73 -11.27 6.93
N LEU A 253 17.54 -10.92 7.39
CA LEU A 253 17.33 -9.73 8.21
C LEU A 253 18.11 -9.80 9.53
N ILE A 254 18.18 -10.99 10.16
CA ILE A 254 18.98 -11.21 11.37
C ILE A 254 20.48 -11.07 11.08
N ALA A 255 20.96 -11.65 9.97
CA ALA A 255 22.35 -11.51 9.55
C ALA A 255 22.71 -10.05 9.29
N PHE A 256 21.90 -9.32 8.54
CA PHE A 256 22.09 -7.89 8.29
C PHE A 256 22.14 -7.09 9.60
N LEU A 257 21.22 -7.36 10.52
CA LEU A 257 21.16 -6.66 11.79
C LEU A 257 22.47 -6.87 12.61
N LYS A 258 23.09 -8.04 12.54
CA LYS A 258 24.39 -8.33 13.19
C LYS A 258 25.56 -7.58 12.57
N THR A 259 25.49 -7.19 11.29
CA THR A 259 26.58 -6.45 10.61
C THR A 259 26.60 -4.96 10.92
N LEU A 260 25.54 -4.41 11.54
CA LEU A 260 25.43 -3.00 11.86
C LEU A 260 26.27 -2.66 13.11
N ASN A 261 27.58 -2.53 12.93
CA ASN A 261 28.51 -2.09 13.96
C ASN A 261 28.82 -0.59 13.82
N GLU A 262 29.48 0.01 14.82
CA GLU A 262 29.87 1.43 14.83
C GLU A 262 30.70 1.87 13.61
N ASP A 263 31.36 0.94 12.93
CA ASP A 263 32.18 1.20 11.74
C ASP A 263 31.36 1.26 10.43
N SER A 264 30.06 0.95 10.47
CA SER A 264 29.16 0.97 9.31
C SER A 264 28.41 2.31 9.20
N GLN A 265 29.15 3.41 9.17
CA GLN A 265 28.58 4.68 8.73
C GLN A 265 28.56 4.67 7.19
N ILE A 266 27.42 4.30 6.60
CA ILE A 266 27.11 4.48 5.18
C ILE A 266 26.37 5.79 4.97
#